data_03cd8636308b17c1880ea8aa319a4fe6
#
_entry.id   03cd8636308b17c1880ea8aa319a4fe6
#
_cell.length_a   1.000
_cell.length_b   1.000
_cell.length_c   1.000
_cell.angle_alpha   90.00
_cell.angle_beta   90.00
_cell.angle_gamma   90.00
#
_symmetry.space_group_name_H-M   'P 1'
#
loop_
_entity.id
_entity.type
_entity.pdbx_description
1 polymer ?
#
loop_
_entity_poly.entity_id
_entity_poly.type
_entity_poly.pdbx_seq_one_letter_code
_entity_poly.pdbx_strand_id
1 'polypeptide(L)'
;MFRILKELEITDFFYIGGNDSMDTVMKLDDYAKYINSDIHFIGIPKTIDNDLMGTDHTPGFGSAAKYVAASILEVVHDSLIYQLQSVTIIEIMGRNAGWLTAAAALARNEYNVAPDLIYLPEVVFDKDKFLADIHEVMKRKRCVVIAVSEGIRDQNGHFLDDDSKYAKKDAFGHVLHSGTGKLLESLVFKEFGCKVRSIELNVLQRCAMHIASKTDLNESFVIGSKAIDKALENVSGHVMGFKRLSNQPYEIDYISTDVREVANYEQKIPVEWINEEGNDITQELYEYLYPLIQGEVHVTYKDGIPSYYSCKHLEK
;
A
#
# COMPACT_ATOMS: atom_id res chain seq x y z
N MET A 1 3.14 -6.40 -30.71
CA MET A 1 2.83 -5.07 -30.19
C MET A 1 3.30 -3.95 -31.14
N PHE A 2 4.60 -3.77 -31.44
CA PHE A 2 5.10 -2.67 -32.28
C PHE A 2 4.46 -2.55 -33.67
N ARG A 3 4.16 -3.67 -34.35
CA ARG A 3 3.43 -3.62 -35.61
C ARG A 3 2.06 -2.93 -35.44
N ILE A 4 1.32 -3.26 -34.39
CA ILE A 4 0.00 -2.68 -34.12
C ILE A 4 0.13 -1.19 -33.76
N LEU A 5 1.11 -0.82 -32.95
CA LEU A 5 1.36 0.60 -32.60
C LEU A 5 1.67 1.44 -33.85
N LYS A 6 2.47 0.90 -34.78
CA LYS A 6 2.77 1.55 -36.06
C LYS A 6 1.55 1.63 -36.99
N GLU A 7 0.76 0.56 -37.09
CA GLU A 7 -0.48 0.53 -37.88
C GLU A 7 -1.52 1.56 -37.36
N LEU A 8 -1.50 1.85 -36.05
CA LEU A 8 -2.36 2.83 -35.39
C LEU A 8 -1.73 4.23 -35.30
N GLU A 9 -0.54 4.44 -35.89
CA GLU A 9 0.20 5.70 -35.86
C GLU A 9 0.44 6.21 -34.42
N ILE A 10 0.64 5.31 -33.44
CA ILE A 10 0.95 5.67 -32.07
C ILE A 10 2.41 6.11 -31.97
N THR A 11 2.63 7.31 -31.48
CA THR A 11 3.95 7.91 -31.24
C THR A 11 4.41 7.82 -29.81
N ASP A 12 3.47 7.83 -28.86
CA ASP A 12 3.74 7.86 -27.43
C ASP A 12 2.87 6.83 -26.70
N PHE A 13 3.51 6.03 -25.87
CA PHE A 13 2.85 4.96 -25.12
C PHE A 13 3.08 5.13 -23.62
N PHE A 14 2.00 5.38 -22.89
CA PHE A 14 2.02 5.51 -21.44
C PHE A 14 1.56 4.22 -20.78
N TYR A 15 2.37 3.69 -19.87
CA TYR A 15 2.02 2.48 -19.14
C TYR A 15 1.87 2.76 -17.66
N ILE A 16 0.63 2.63 -17.16
CA ILE A 16 0.27 2.89 -15.78
C ILE A 16 0.35 1.58 -15.00
N GLY A 17 1.14 1.53 -13.92
CA GLY A 17 1.20 0.35 -13.07
C GLY A 17 2.30 0.35 -12.02
N GLY A 18 2.47 -0.80 -11.36
CA GLY A 18 3.48 -1.06 -10.34
C GLY A 18 4.82 -1.53 -10.93
N ASN A 19 5.61 -2.24 -10.11
CA ASN A 19 6.97 -2.64 -10.44
C ASN A 19 7.07 -3.50 -11.71
N ASP A 20 6.20 -4.50 -11.89
CA ASP A 20 6.18 -5.34 -13.11
C ASP A 20 5.86 -4.51 -14.36
N SER A 21 5.07 -3.45 -14.22
CA SER A 21 4.76 -2.54 -15.32
C SER A 21 5.96 -1.69 -15.69
N MET A 22 6.76 -1.28 -14.71
CA MET A 22 8.00 -0.52 -14.96
C MET A 22 9.04 -1.40 -15.64
N ASP A 23 9.17 -2.68 -15.27
CA ASP A 23 9.98 -3.66 -15.99
C ASP A 23 9.52 -3.82 -17.45
N THR A 24 8.20 -3.81 -17.67
CA THR A 24 7.65 -3.84 -19.03
C THR A 24 8.01 -2.59 -19.83
N VAL A 25 7.91 -1.39 -19.24
CA VAL A 25 8.33 -0.13 -19.88
C VAL A 25 9.80 -0.18 -20.27
N MET A 26 10.66 -0.65 -19.37
CA MET A 26 12.10 -0.81 -19.63
C MET A 26 12.36 -1.71 -20.83
N LYS A 27 11.73 -2.89 -20.86
CA LYS A 27 11.88 -3.84 -21.98
C LYS A 27 11.35 -3.30 -23.31
N LEU A 28 10.27 -2.52 -23.28
CA LEU A 28 9.69 -1.91 -24.47
C LEU A 28 10.58 -0.79 -25.00
N ASP A 29 11.14 0.05 -24.15
CA ASP A 29 12.08 1.11 -24.52
C ASP A 29 13.38 0.52 -25.08
N ASP A 30 13.94 -0.52 -24.45
CA ASP A 30 15.13 -1.23 -24.95
C ASP A 30 14.88 -1.84 -26.33
N TYR A 31 13.74 -2.46 -26.53
CA TYR A 31 13.39 -3.04 -27.84
C TYR A 31 13.12 -1.95 -28.90
N ALA A 32 12.49 -0.82 -28.53
CA ALA A 32 12.31 0.31 -29.42
C ALA A 32 13.66 0.83 -29.93
N LYS A 33 14.65 1.01 -29.05
CA LYS A 33 16.01 1.39 -29.39
C LYS A 33 16.68 0.36 -30.31
N TYR A 34 16.52 -0.92 -30.02
CA TYR A 34 17.09 -2.02 -30.84
C TYR A 34 16.57 -2.01 -32.29
N ILE A 35 15.27 -1.72 -32.49
CA ILE A 35 14.66 -1.69 -33.85
C ILE A 35 14.63 -0.30 -34.47
N ASN A 36 15.27 0.70 -33.87
CA ASN A 36 15.22 2.12 -34.26
C ASN A 36 13.78 2.63 -34.46
N SER A 37 12.93 2.41 -33.47
CA SER A 37 11.55 2.91 -33.45
C SER A 37 11.48 4.27 -32.78
N ASP A 38 10.67 5.18 -33.36
CA ASP A 38 10.44 6.53 -32.84
C ASP A 38 9.32 6.58 -31.79
N ILE A 39 8.81 5.42 -31.34
CA ILE A 39 7.76 5.35 -30.30
C ILE A 39 8.39 5.55 -28.93
N HIS A 40 7.88 6.54 -28.18
CA HIS A 40 8.30 6.79 -26.81
C HIS A 40 7.49 5.95 -25.82
N PHE A 41 8.14 5.48 -24.76
CA PHE A 41 7.56 4.71 -23.68
C PHE A 41 7.79 5.40 -22.35
N ILE A 42 6.72 5.77 -21.64
CA ILE A 42 6.76 6.44 -20.34
C ILE A 42 5.95 5.65 -19.32
N GLY A 43 6.55 5.35 -18.17
CA GLY A 43 5.90 4.77 -17.02
C GLY A 43 5.20 5.83 -16.17
N ILE A 44 3.98 5.53 -15.73
CA ILE A 44 3.26 6.31 -14.74
C ILE A 44 3.02 5.38 -13.54
N PRO A 45 3.55 5.69 -12.35
CA PRO A 45 3.44 4.80 -11.20
C PRO A 45 1.98 4.69 -10.75
N LYS A 46 1.56 3.49 -10.33
CA LYS A 46 0.30 3.21 -9.67
C LYS A 46 0.44 1.92 -8.87
N THR A 47 0.50 2.03 -7.57
CA THR A 47 0.40 0.91 -6.63
C THR A 47 -0.02 1.43 -5.26
N ILE A 48 -0.78 0.62 -4.51
CA ILE A 48 -1.10 0.93 -3.11
C ILE A 48 0.04 0.55 -2.17
N ASP A 49 1.01 -0.25 -2.63
CA ASP A 49 2.08 -0.80 -1.78
C ASP A 49 3.16 0.22 -1.43
N ASN A 50 3.21 1.34 -2.19
CA ASN A 50 4.19 2.41 -2.00
C ASN A 50 5.66 1.94 -2.07
N ASP A 51 5.91 0.92 -2.88
CA ASP A 51 7.17 0.17 -2.94
C ASP A 51 8.04 0.50 -4.16
N LEU A 52 7.67 1.49 -4.99
CA LEU A 52 8.44 1.87 -6.16
C LEU A 52 9.60 2.80 -5.80
N MET A 53 10.80 2.46 -6.27
CA MET A 53 11.96 3.34 -6.19
C MET A 53 11.80 4.59 -7.06
N GLY A 54 12.57 5.65 -6.76
CA GLY A 54 12.61 6.86 -7.57
C GLY A 54 11.41 7.80 -7.42
N THR A 55 10.51 7.52 -6.48
CA THR A 55 9.40 8.40 -6.11
C THR A 55 9.25 8.46 -4.60
N ASP A 56 8.80 9.59 -4.06
CA ASP A 56 8.49 9.72 -2.63
C ASP A 56 7.37 8.77 -2.22
N HIS A 57 6.27 8.78 -2.94
CA HIS A 57 5.14 7.89 -2.76
C HIS A 57 4.50 7.57 -4.12
N THR A 58 3.48 6.71 -4.13
CA THR A 58 2.84 6.25 -5.36
C THR A 58 1.36 6.59 -5.42
N PRO A 59 0.83 6.99 -6.61
CA PRO A 59 -0.61 7.12 -6.83
C PRO A 59 -1.38 5.86 -6.42
N GLY A 60 -2.41 6.04 -5.60
CA GLY A 60 -3.23 4.99 -5.02
C GLY A 60 -2.90 4.69 -3.55
N PHE A 61 -1.66 4.92 -3.11
CA PHE A 61 -1.24 4.67 -1.73
C PHE A 61 -1.99 5.55 -0.72
N GLY A 62 -2.07 6.86 -0.94
CA GLY A 62 -2.73 7.78 -0.01
C GLY A 62 -4.20 7.43 0.22
N SER A 63 -4.92 7.03 -0.81
CA SER A 63 -6.33 6.58 -0.70
C SER A 63 -6.45 5.25 0.06
N ALA A 64 -5.57 4.29 -0.21
CA ALA A 64 -5.56 3.01 0.50
C ALA A 64 -5.17 3.20 1.98
N ALA A 65 -4.19 4.05 2.28
CA ALA A 65 -3.78 4.42 3.63
C ALA A 65 -4.94 5.07 4.42
N LYS A 66 -5.71 5.97 3.79
CA LYS A 66 -6.90 6.57 4.38
C LYS A 66 -7.97 5.52 4.71
N TYR A 67 -8.20 4.58 3.80
CA TYR A 67 -9.14 3.48 4.02
C TYR A 67 -8.69 2.59 5.19
N VAL A 68 -7.40 2.25 5.26
CA VAL A 68 -6.84 1.47 6.38
C VAL A 68 -7.06 2.17 7.71
N ALA A 69 -6.70 3.46 7.81
CA ALA A 69 -6.88 4.23 9.03
C ALA A 69 -8.36 4.32 9.46
N ALA A 70 -9.27 4.59 8.52
CA ALA A 70 -10.71 4.64 8.77
C ALA A 70 -11.25 3.29 9.25
N SER A 71 -10.88 2.19 8.58
CA SER A 71 -11.32 0.83 8.95
C SER A 71 -10.82 0.42 10.34
N ILE A 72 -9.58 0.77 10.69
CA ILE A 72 -9.05 0.56 12.04
C ILE A 72 -9.91 1.29 13.07
N LEU A 73 -10.21 2.56 12.82
CA LEU A 73 -11.02 3.36 13.74
C LEU A 73 -12.43 2.79 13.93
N GLU A 74 -13.08 2.34 12.86
CA GLU A 74 -14.40 1.67 12.92
C GLU A 74 -14.35 0.38 13.75
N VAL A 75 -13.33 -0.46 13.54
CA VAL A 75 -13.11 -1.70 14.30
C VAL A 75 -12.84 -1.42 15.77
N VAL A 76 -12.10 -0.38 16.07
CA VAL A 76 -11.83 0.05 17.47
C VAL A 76 -13.15 0.42 18.16
N HIS A 77 -14.00 1.21 17.51
CA HIS A 77 -15.31 1.59 18.07
C HIS A 77 -16.20 0.36 18.34
N ASP A 78 -16.25 -0.63 17.45
CA ASP A 78 -16.96 -1.90 17.71
C ASP A 78 -16.34 -2.65 18.92
N SER A 79 -15.02 -2.69 18.98
CA SER A 79 -14.32 -3.46 20.03
C SER A 79 -14.51 -2.87 21.44
N LEU A 80 -14.62 -1.55 21.56
CA LEU A 80 -14.78 -0.85 22.84
C LEU A 80 -16.18 -1.05 23.49
N ILE A 81 -17.19 -1.45 22.72
CA ILE A 81 -18.54 -1.67 23.23
C ILE A 81 -18.56 -2.87 24.21
N TYR A 82 -17.71 -3.85 23.99
CA TYR A 82 -17.67 -5.06 24.81
C TYR A 82 -16.75 -4.88 26.02
N GLN A 83 -17.27 -5.14 27.23
CA GLN A 83 -16.47 -5.09 28.46
C GLN A 83 -15.66 -6.37 28.73
N LEU A 84 -15.43 -7.17 27.71
CA LEU A 84 -14.67 -8.42 27.79
C LEU A 84 -13.25 -8.20 27.29
N GLN A 85 -12.33 -8.97 27.85
CA GLN A 85 -10.96 -9.02 27.32
C GLN A 85 -10.96 -9.61 25.91
N SER A 86 -10.38 -8.89 24.98
CA SER A 86 -10.36 -9.28 23.57
C SER A 86 -9.15 -8.76 22.81
N VAL A 87 -8.75 -9.48 21.78
CA VAL A 87 -7.73 -9.09 20.83
C VAL A 87 -8.32 -9.07 19.43
N THR A 88 -8.13 -7.99 18.69
CA THR A 88 -8.49 -7.88 17.29
C THR A 88 -7.23 -7.67 16.46
N ILE A 89 -6.97 -8.56 15.52
CA ILE A 89 -5.81 -8.54 14.62
C ILE A 89 -6.32 -8.15 13.26
N ILE A 90 -5.76 -7.08 12.66
CA ILE A 90 -6.14 -6.59 11.35
C ILE A 90 -4.98 -6.84 10.40
N GLU A 91 -5.18 -7.75 9.45
CA GLU A 91 -4.22 -8.08 8.41
C GLU A 91 -4.36 -7.11 7.24
N ILE A 92 -3.25 -6.51 6.85
CA ILE A 92 -3.15 -5.45 5.86
C ILE A 92 -2.19 -5.90 4.75
N MET A 93 -2.50 -5.58 3.50
CA MET A 93 -1.64 -5.85 2.35
C MET A 93 -0.29 -5.14 2.49
N GLY A 94 0.74 -5.72 1.90
CA GLY A 94 2.11 -5.22 1.91
C GLY A 94 3.10 -6.37 2.09
N ARG A 95 3.29 -7.17 1.02
CA ARG A 95 4.11 -8.39 1.06
C ARG A 95 5.55 -8.13 1.43
N ASN A 96 6.15 -7.10 0.85
CA ASN A 96 7.58 -6.81 0.96
C ASN A 96 7.86 -5.48 1.64
N ALA A 97 6.87 -4.58 1.70
CA ALA A 97 6.98 -3.27 2.32
C ALA A 97 5.74 -2.98 3.17
N GLY A 98 5.96 -2.46 4.36
CA GLY A 98 4.93 -2.27 5.39
C GLY A 98 4.18 -0.94 5.34
N TRP A 99 4.29 -0.15 4.28
CA TRP A 99 3.75 1.20 4.19
C TRP A 99 2.26 1.30 4.52
N LEU A 100 1.42 0.39 3.98
CA LEU A 100 -0.02 0.37 4.28
C LEU A 100 -0.28 -0.03 5.73
N THR A 101 0.48 -0.99 6.26
CA THR A 101 0.34 -1.42 7.66
C THR A 101 0.75 -0.29 8.61
N ALA A 102 1.81 0.45 8.29
CA ALA A 102 2.24 1.64 9.03
C ALA A 102 1.16 2.73 9.05
N ALA A 103 0.40 2.88 7.96
CA ALA A 103 -0.71 3.84 7.87
C ALA A 103 -1.83 3.56 8.87
N ALA A 104 -1.91 2.38 9.47
CA ALA A 104 -2.82 2.07 10.57
C ALA A 104 -2.64 3.03 11.77
N ALA A 105 -1.43 3.55 11.99
CA ALA A 105 -1.15 4.54 13.03
C ALA A 105 -1.93 5.86 12.85
N LEU A 106 -2.34 6.19 11.63
CA LEU A 106 -3.13 7.39 11.33
C LEU A 106 -4.55 7.33 11.92
N ALA A 107 -5.01 6.15 12.38
CA ALA A 107 -6.25 6.02 13.14
C ALA A 107 -6.16 6.63 14.55
N ARG A 108 -4.95 6.86 15.06
CA ARG A 108 -4.70 7.44 16.39
C ARG A 108 -5.04 8.93 16.39
N ASN A 109 -5.74 9.37 17.42
CA ASN A 109 -6.11 10.77 17.63
C ASN A 109 -6.32 11.04 19.13
N GLU A 110 -6.82 12.23 19.49
CA GLU A 110 -7.07 12.60 20.88
C GLU A 110 -8.05 11.68 21.64
N TYR A 111 -8.89 10.93 20.91
CA TYR A 111 -9.91 10.03 21.47
C TYR A 111 -9.56 8.54 21.29
N ASN A 112 -8.61 8.23 20.45
CA ASN A 112 -8.24 6.86 20.09
C ASN A 112 -6.72 6.68 20.03
N VAL A 113 -6.20 5.77 20.82
CA VAL A 113 -4.78 5.39 20.86
C VAL A 113 -4.47 4.10 20.10
N ALA A 114 -5.47 3.40 19.59
CA ALA A 114 -5.28 2.18 18.81
C ALA A 114 -5.02 2.49 17.31
N PRO A 115 -4.33 1.63 16.58
CA PRO A 115 -3.85 0.30 16.99
C PRO A 115 -2.78 0.38 18.08
N ASP A 116 -2.75 -0.64 18.95
CA ASP A 116 -1.83 -0.72 20.07
C ASP A 116 -0.45 -1.19 19.68
N LEU A 117 -0.41 -2.05 18.66
CA LEU A 117 0.79 -2.67 18.12
C LEU A 117 0.69 -2.69 16.59
N ILE A 118 1.82 -2.50 15.93
CA ILE A 118 1.96 -2.50 14.48
C ILE A 118 3.18 -3.34 14.12
N TYR A 119 2.97 -4.43 13.37
CA TYR A 119 4.04 -5.33 12.94
C TYR A 119 4.26 -5.23 11.44
N LEU A 120 5.47 -4.84 11.06
CA LEU A 120 5.88 -4.55 9.69
C LEU A 120 6.81 -5.64 9.13
N PRO A 121 6.81 -5.89 7.81
CA PRO A 121 7.65 -6.92 7.19
C PRO A 121 9.15 -6.59 7.18
N GLU A 122 9.51 -5.33 7.46
CA GLU A 122 10.89 -4.85 7.57
C GLU A 122 11.61 -5.36 8.83
N VAL A 123 10.85 -5.82 9.83
CA VAL A 123 11.38 -6.33 11.09
C VAL A 123 11.12 -7.83 11.21
N VAL A 124 12.11 -8.58 11.66
CA VAL A 124 11.95 -10.00 11.95
C VAL A 124 10.87 -10.21 13.01
N PHE A 125 9.87 -11.03 12.67
CA PHE A 125 8.75 -11.32 13.57
C PHE A 125 9.13 -12.45 14.54
N ASP A 126 8.99 -12.18 15.83
CA ASP A 126 9.19 -13.13 16.92
C ASP A 126 7.85 -13.44 17.61
N LYS A 127 7.42 -14.71 17.63
CA LYS A 127 6.14 -15.12 18.20
C LYS A 127 6.05 -14.93 19.73
N ASP A 128 7.15 -15.18 20.43
CA ASP A 128 7.20 -15.07 21.89
C ASP A 128 7.17 -13.59 22.29
N LYS A 129 7.91 -12.75 21.58
CA LYS A 129 7.86 -11.29 21.75
C LYS A 129 6.47 -10.73 21.45
N PHE A 130 5.83 -11.17 20.36
CA PHE A 130 4.47 -10.77 20.02
C PHE A 130 3.47 -11.07 21.14
N LEU A 131 3.53 -12.25 21.74
CA LEU A 131 2.68 -12.61 22.87
C LEU A 131 3.00 -11.79 24.12
N ALA A 132 4.28 -11.52 24.37
CA ALA A 132 4.70 -10.66 25.49
C ALA A 132 4.21 -9.22 25.32
N ASP A 133 4.31 -8.64 24.10
CA ASP A 133 3.82 -7.30 23.80
C ASP A 133 2.29 -7.20 24.04
N ILE A 134 1.51 -8.19 23.60
CA ILE A 134 0.07 -8.26 23.89
C ILE A 134 -0.19 -8.31 25.39
N HIS A 135 0.54 -9.13 26.14
CA HIS A 135 0.41 -9.22 27.58
C HIS A 135 0.63 -7.88 28.27
N GLU A 136 1.64 -7.11 27.85
CA GLU A 136 1.92 -5.77 28.40
C GLU A 136 0.77 -4.79 28.12
N VAL A 137 0.18 -4.82 26.91
CA VAL A 137 -0.98 -4.00 26.59
C VAL A 137 -2.18 -4.38 27.42
N MET A 138 -2.44 -5.70 27.61
CA MET A 138 -3.56 -6.23 28.40
C MET A 138 -3.53 -5.83 29.87
N LYS A 139 -2.37 -5.50 30.44
CA LYS A 139 -2.26 -4.96 31.81
C LYS A 139 -2.92 -3.59 31.95
N ARG A 140 -3.04 -2.83 30.86
CA ARG A 140 -3.52 -1.45 30.85
C ARG A 140 -4.92 -1.30 30.27
N LYS A 141 -5.33 -2.20 29.39
CA LYS A 141 -6.64 -2.15 28.72
C LYS A 141 -7.18 -3.52 28.37
N ARG A 142 -8.52 -3.61 28.21
CA ARG A 142 -9.20 -4.88 27.93
C ARG A 142 -9.22 -5.27 26.47
N CYS A 143 -9.30 -4.27 25.59
CA CYS A 143 -9.37 -4.51 24.14
C CYS A 143 -8.02 -4.12 23.54
N VAL A 144 -7.35 -5.05 22.87
CA VAL A 144 -6.10 -4.84 22.14
C VAL A 144 -6.40 -4.90 20.66
N VAL A 145 -5.96 -3.90 19.92
CA VAL A 145 -6.07 -3.83 18.45
C VAL A 145 -4.68 -3.82 17.84
N ILE A 146 -4.44 -4.74 16.94
CA ILE A 146 -3.13 -4.99 16.32
C ILE A 146 -3.26 -4.86 14.82
N ALA A 147 -2.40 -4.06 14.20
CA ALA A 147 -2.20 -4.04 12.77
C ALA A 147 -1.01 -4.93 12.41
N VAL A 148 -1.17 -5.78 11.43
CA VAL A 148 -0.11 -6.70 10.98
C VAL A 148 -0.06 -6.75 9.46
N SER A 149 1.16 -6.70 8.91
CA SER A 149 1.34 -6.94 7.48
C SER A 149 1.17 -8.43 7.15
N GLU A 150 0.54 -8.73 6.02
CA GLU A 150 0.53 -10.09 5.45
C GLU A 150 1.94 -10.64 5.21
N GLY A 151 2.92 -9.74 5.02
CA GLY A 151 4.29 -10.05 4.64
C GLY A 151 5.27 -10.23 5.78
N ILE A 152 4.83 -10.31 7.06
CA ILE A 152 5.77 -10.54 8.18
C ILE A 152 6.47 -11.89 8.06
N ARG A 153 7.75 -11.92 8.46
CA ARG A 153 8.64 -13.06 8.29
C ARG A 153 9.34 -13.44 9.59
N ASP A 154 9.59 -14.73 9.74
CA ASP A 154 10.38 -15.27 10.83
C ASP A 154 11.89 -14.97 10.68
N GLN A 155 12.69 -15.41 11.65
CA GLN A 155 14.14 -15.24 11.65
C GLN A 155 14.87 -15.94 10.48
N ASN A 156 14.22 -16.87 9.79
CA ASN A 156 14.75 -17.58 8.63
C ASN A 156 14.33 -16.91 7.30
N GLY A 157 13.56 -15.83 7.37
CA GLY A 157 13.03 -15.10 6.23
C GLY A 157 11.82 -15.78 5.58
N HIS A 158 11.22 -16.80 6.22
CA HIS A 158 9.99 -17.43 5.74
C HIS A 158 8.77 -16.60 6.16
N PHE A 159 7.80 -16.49 5.26
CA PHE A 159 6.50 -15.92 5.63
C PHE A 159 5.82 -16.80 6.67
N LEU A 160 5.07 -16.21 7.59
CA LEU A 160 4.41 -16.98 8.64
C LEU A 160 3.36 -17.97 8.10
N ASP A 161 2.82 -17.71 6.92
CA ASP A 161 1.81 -18.53 6.25
C ASP A 161 2.37 -19.50 5.21
N ASP A 162 3.70 -19.57 5.01
CA ASP A 162 4.34 -20.46 4.02
C ASP A 162 3.98 -21.94 4.22
N ASP A 163 3.75 -22.39 5.45
CA ASP A 163 3.30 -23.74 5.78
C ASP A 163 1.79 -23.96 5.56
N SER A 164 1.06 -22.95 5.11
CA SER A 164 -0.36 -23.08 4.88
C SER A 164 -0.64 -24.00 3.70
N LYS A 165 -1.48 -25.03 3.90
CA LYS A 165 -1.92 -25.97 2.85
C LYS A 165 -2.71 -25.33 1.71
N TYR A 166 -2.86 -23.99 1.73
CA TYR A 166 -3.69 -23.19 0.83
C TYR A 166 -2.92 -22.17 0.02
N ALA A 167 -1.57 -22.24 -0.01
CA ALA A 167 -0.74 -21.34 -0.80
C ALA A 167 -1.16 -21.36 -2.29
N LYS A 168 -1.87 -20.34 -2.74
CA LYS A 168 -2.27 -20.14 -4.14
C LYS A 168 -1.27 -19.22 -4.82
N LYS A 169 -1.03 -19.45 -6.11
CA LYS A 169 -0.22 -18.54 -6.93
C LYS A 169 -1.13 -17.68 -7.80
N ASP A 170 -0.75 -16.42 -7.98
CA ASP A 170 -1.40 -15.53 -8.95
C ASP A 170 -0.99 -15.86 -10.39
N ALA A 171 -1.54 -15.11 -11.37
CA ALA A 171 -1.26 -15.28 -12.78
C ALA A 171 0.23 -14.99 -13.15
N PHE A 172 0.99 -14.32 -12.29
CA PHE A 172 2.40 -13.99 -12.45
C PHE A 172 3.32 -14.97 -11.72
N GLY A 173 2.75 -15.95 -10.99
CA GLY A 173 3.50 -16.96 -10.26
C GLY A 173 3.84 -16.58 -8.81
N HIS A 174 3.40 -15.44 -8.32
CA HIS A 174 3.59 -15.01 -6.94
C HIS A 174 2.64 -15.79 -6.02
N VAL A 175 3.15 -16.21 -4.86
CA VAL A 175 2.33 -16.83 -3.82
C VAL A 175 1.38 -15.76 -3.25
N LEU A 176 0.09 -16.07 -3.23
CA LEU A 176 -0.90 -15.25 -2.56
C LEU A 176 -0.82 -15.56 -1.06
N HIS A 177 -0.25 -14.63 -0.29
CA HIS A 177 -0.22 -14.70 1.16
C HIS A 177 -1.58 -14.23 1.68
N SER A 178 -2.24 -15.10 2.43
CA SER A 178 -3.45 -14.77 3.18
C SER A 178 -3.59 -15.78 4.31
N GLY A 179 -3.85 -15.30 5.52
CA GLY A 179 -4.02 -16.18 6.67
C GLY A 179 -3.01 -15.93 7.79
N THR A 180 -2.10 -14.98 7.65
CA THR A 180 -1.23 -14.52 8.75
C THR A 180 -2.07 -14.12 9.95
N GLY A 181 -3.15 -13.35 9.76
CA GLY A 181 -4.08 -12.96 10.82
C GLY A 181 -4.76 -14.16 11.48
N LYS A 182 -5.14 -15.19 10.71
CA LYS A 182 -5.75 -16.41 11.25
C LYS A 182 -4.78 -17.26 12.05
N LEU A 183 -3.53 -17.32 11.61
CA LEU A 183 -2.49 -18.02 12.35
C LEU A 183 -2.24 -17.33 13.69
N LEU A 184 -2.11 -16.00 13.69
CA LEU A 184 -1.92 -15.20 14.90
C LEU A 184 -3.15 -15.25 15.82
N GLU A 185 -4.39 -15.23 15.28
CA GLU A 185 -5.62 -15.42 16.03
C GLU A 185 -5.58 -16.74 16.84
N SER A 186 -5.19 -17.83 16.18
CA SER A 186 -5.06 -19.14 16.81
C SER A 186 -3.99 -19.16 17.89
N LEU A 187 -2.86 -18.49 17.65
CA LEU A 187 -1.75 -18.38 18.60
C LEU A 187 -2.19 -17.62 19.87
N VAL A 188 -2.80 -16.45 19.70
CA VAL A 188 -3.29 -15.61 20.79
C VAL A 188 -4.40 -16.29 21.58
N PHE A 189 -5.34 -16.96 20.90
CA PHE A 189 -6.40 -17.71 21.59
C PHE A 189 -5.84 -18.83 22.44
N LYS A 190 -4.85 -19.57 21.95
CA LYS A 190 -4.20 -20.64 22.69
C LYS A 190 -3.50 -20.14 23.96
N GLU A 191 -2.87 -18.97 23.89
CA GLU A 191 -2.10 -18.39 25.00
C GLU A 191 -3.02 -17.76 26.07
N PHE A 192 -3.97 -16.91 25.63
CA PHE A 192 -4.73 -16.08 26.57
C PHE A 192 -6.14 -16.59 26.87
N GLY A 193 -6.71 -17.50 26.07
CA GLY A 193 -8.07 -18.01 26.25
C GLY A 193 -9.16 -16.94 26.15
N CYS A 194 -8.84 -15.74 25.67
CA CYS A 194 -9.77 -14.63 25.51
C CYS A 194 -10.45 -14.63 24.12
N LYS A 195 -11.40 -13.70 23.92
CA LYS A 195 -12.00 -13.50 22.59
C LYS A 195 -10.97 -12.93 21.63
N VAL A 196 -10.71 -13.64 20.53
CA VAL A 196 -9.81 -13.16 19.47
C VAL A 196 -10.56 -13.11 18.14
N ARG A 197 -10.25 -12.11 17.31
CA ARG A 197 -10.73 -11.98 15.93
C ARG A 197 -9.57 -11.61 15.04
N SER A 198 -9.55 -12.15 13.83
CA SER A 198 -8.74 -11.63 12.73
C SER A 198 -9.64 -11.07 11.63
N ILE A 199 -9.24 -9.94 11.06
CA ILE A 199 -9.91 -9.26 9.98
C ILE A 199 -8.88 -9.05 8.88
N GLU A 200 -9.13 -9.60 7.70
CA GLU A 200 -8.31 -9.38 6.52
C GLU A 200 -8.96 -8.26 5.68
N LEU A 201 -8.28 -7.14 5.50
CA LEU A 201 -8.78 -6.05 4.66
C LEU A 201 -8.77 -6.42 3.18
N ASN A 202 -7.81 -7.23 2.78
CA ASN A 202 -7.68 -7.83 1.45
C ASN A 202 -7.97 -6.80 0.32
N VAL A 203 -8.73 -7.15 -0.72
CA VAL A 203 -8.99 -6.29 -1.88
C VAL A 203 -9.74 -5.00 -1.56
N LEU A 204 -10.44 -4.93 -0.42
CA LEU A 204 -11.23 -3.74 -0.05
C LEU A 204 -10.36 -2.49 0.04
N GLN A 205 -9.13 -2.60 0.55
CA GLN A 205 -8.21 -1.47 0.71
C GLN A 205 -7.76 -0.83 -0.62
N ARG A 206 -7.96 -1.48 -1.75
CA ARG A 206 -7.61 -0.93 -3.08
C ARG A 206 -8.82 -0.57 -3.95
N CYS A 207 -10.03 -0.66 -3.45
CA CYS A 207 -11.23 -0.42 -4.23
C CYS A 207 -12.28 0.47 -3.53
N ALA A 208 -11.98 1.02 -2.36
CA ALA A 208 -12.88 1.80 -1.54
C ALA A 208 -12.90 3.28 -1.95
N MET A 209 -13.41 3.61 -3.14
CA MET A 209 -13.41 4.98 -3.67
C MET A 209 -14.18 5.98 -2.79
N HIS A 210 -15.08 5.50 -1.93
CA HIS A 210 -15.89 6.36 -1.05
C HIS A 210 -15.07 6.98 0.10
N ILE A 211 -13.85 6.52 0.33
CA ILE A 211 -12.89 7.06 1.31
C ILE A 211 -11.58 7.47 0.63
N ALA A 212 -11.60 7.80 -0.66
CA ALA A 212 -10.38 8.22 -1.34
C ALA A 212 -9.81 9.52 -0.76
N SER A 213 -8.47 9.65 -0.77
CA SER A 213 -7.78 10.88 -0.43
C SER A 213 -7.83 11.88 -1.59
N LYS A 214 -8.17 13.14 -1.28
CA LYS A 214 -8.15 14.19 -2.31
C LYS A 214 -6.73 14.55 -2.73
N THR A 215 -5.77 14.50 -1.80
CA THR A 215 -4.35 14.68 -2.12
C THR A 215 -3.92 13.67 -3.18
N ASP A 216 -4.13 12.37 -2.93
CA ASP A 216 -3.79 11.28 -3.85
C ASP A 216 -4.45 11.43 -5.23
N LEU A 217 -5.74 11.79 -5.29
CA LEU A 217 -6.44 11.99 -6.57
C LEU A 217 -5.91 13.18 -7.35
N ASN A 218 -5.62 14.31 -6.68
CA ASN A 218 -5.06 15.48 -7.34
C ASN A 218 -3.67 15.19 -7.91
N GLU A 219 -2.83 14.55 -7.14
CA GLU A 219 -1.47 14.17 -7.53
C GLU A 219 -1.49 13.16 -8.67
N SER A 220 -2.38 12.17 -8.61
CA SER A 220 -2.60 11.18 -9.68
C SER A 220 -3.02 11.84 -11.00
N PHE A 221 -3.83 12.89 -10.95
CA PHE A 221 -4.23 13.63 -12.14
C PHE A 221 -3.06 14.43 -12.73
N VAL A 222 -2.32 15.14 -11.88
CA VAL A 222 -1.23 16.01 -12.32
C VAL A 222 -0.06 15.19 -12.87
N ILE A 223 0.30 14.06 -12.23
CA ILE A 223 1.41 13.21 -12.71
C ILE A 223 1.12 12.65 -14.11
N GLY A 224 -0.15 12.35 -14.42
CA GLY A 224 -0.56 11.96 -15.76
C GLY A 224 -0.33 13.08 -16.79
N SER A 225 -0.68 14.33 -16.44
CA SER A 225 -0.40 15.50 -17.29
C SER A 225 1.10 15.71 -17.49
N LYS A 226 1.90 15.55 -16.44
CA LYS A 226 3.35 15.66 -16.49
C LYS A 226 4.02 14.59 -17.35
N ALA A 227 3.44 13.39 -17.41
CA ALA A 227 3.91 12.35 -18.32
C ALA A 227 3.76 12.79 -19.81
N ILE A 228 2.64 13.45 -20.13
CA ILE A 228 2.42 14.00 -21.48
C ILE A 228 3.45 15.09 -21.79
N ASP A 229 3.72 16.02 -20.84
CA ASP A 229 4.76 17.05 -21.00
C ASP A 229 6.11 16.40 -21.37
N LYS A 230 6.48 15.30 -20.70
CA LYS A 230 7.73 14.57 -20.97
C LYS A 230 7.75 13.90 -22.35
N ALA A 231 6.64 13.34 -22.80
CA ALA A 231 6.53 12.81 -24.16
C ALA A 231 6.76 13.91 -25.22
N LEU A 232 6.17 15.09 -25.02
CA LEU A 232 6.37 16.25 -25.91
C LEU A 232 7.81 16.77 -25.91
N GLU A 233 8.59 16.49 -24.86
CA GLU A 233 10.04 16.74 -24.81
C GLU A 233 10.86 15.63 -25.51
N ASN A 234 10.23 14.66 -26.16
CA ASN A 234 10.83 13.46 -26.77
C ASN A 234 11.60 12.58 -25.77
N VAL A 235 11.14 12.52 -24.50
CA VAL A 235 11.70 11.63 -23.48
C VAL A 235 11.09 10.25 -23.62
N SER A 236 11.93 9.20 -23.60
CA SER A 236 11.51 7.79 -23.60
C SER A 236 12.29 7.00 -22.55
N GLY A 237 11.73 5.89 -22.07
CA GLY A 237 12.37 5.03 -21.10
C GLY A 237 12.43 5.65 -19.70
N HIS A 238 11.51 6.55 -19.37
CA HIS A 238 11.41 7.19 -18.06
C HIS A 238 10.14 6.80 -17.31
N VAL A 239 10.21 6.92 -16.00
CA VAL A 239 9.08 6.81 -15.08
C VAL A 239 8.85 8.15 -14.39
N MET A 240 7.60 8.57 -14.34
CA MET A 240 7.21 9.74 -13.54
C MET A 240 7.27 9.43 -12.06
N GLY A 241 7.53 10.43 -11.23
CA GLY A 241 7.59 10.28 -9.78
C GLY A 241 7.30 11.58 -9.05
N PHE A 242 7.15 11.48 -7.74
CA PHE A 242 7.03 12.60 -6.82
C PHE A 242 8.35 12.83 -6.09
N LYS A 243 8.66 14.09 -5.84
CA LYS A 243 9.72 14.51 -4.93
C LYS A 243 9.11 15.37 -3.84
N ARG A 244 9.15 14.90 -2.60
CA ARG A 244 8.70 15.70 -1.47
C ARG A 244 9.65 16.86 -1.21
N LEU A 245 9.08 18.04 -1.09
CA LEU A 245 9.80 19.27 -0.76
C LEU A 245 9.62 19.65 0.70
N SER A 246 8.41 19.45 1.26
CA SER A 246 8.07 19.78 2.65
C SER A 246 6.89 18.96 3.15
N ASN A 247 6.85 18.68 4.47
CA ASN A 247 5.68 18.10 5.16
C ASN A 247 4.71 19.18 5.67
N GLN A 248 5.21 20.35 6.06
CA GLN A 248 4.41 21.46 6.62
C GLN A 248 4.95 22.82 6.16
N PRO A 249 4.27 23.52 5.22
CA PRO A 249 3.14 23.01 4.44
C PRO A 249 3.55 21.83 3.57
N TYR A 250 2.61 20.92 3.27
CA TYR A 250 2.88 19.79 2.39
C TYR A 250 3.07 20.27 0.95
N GLU A 251 4.24 19.99 0.40
CA GLU A 251 4.62 20.38 -0.96
C GLU A 251 5.38 19.24 -1.65
N ILE A 252 5.06 19.02 -2.91
CA ILE A 252 5.77 18.07 -3.79
C ILE A 252 6.16 18.73 -5.11
N ASP A 253 7.14 18.15 -5.77
CA ASP A 253 7.48 18.38 -7.17
C ASP A 253 7.31 17.09 -7.96
N TYR A 254 7.21 17.22 -9.29
CA TYR A 254 7.05 16.11 -10.23
C TYR A 254 8.36 15.89 -10.97
N ILE A 255 8.91 14.70 -10.84
CA ILE A 255 10.19 14.32 -11.43
C ILE A 255 10.01 13.20 -12.45
N SER A 256 11.00 13.00 -13.29
CA SER A 256 11.10 11.81 -14.14
C SER A 256 12.49 11.18 -13.99
N THR A 257 12.52 9.87 -13.83
CA THR A 257 13.73 9.08 -13.58
C THR A 257 13.86 8.01 -14.66
N ASP A 258 15.08 7.65 -15.05
CA ASP A 258 15.28 6.51 -15.96
C ASP A 258 14.63 5.25 -15.37
N VAL A 259 13.84 4.56 -16.18
CA VAL A 259 13.10 3.37 -15.74
C VAL A 259 14.03 2.25 -15.22
N ARG A 260 15.31 2.24 -15.64
CA ARG A 260 16.31 1.26 -15.23
C ARG A 260 16.75 1.44 -13.77
N GLU A 261 16.55 2.64 -13.21
CA GLU A 261 16.83 2.94 -11.80
C GLU A 261 15.62 2.59 -10.90
N VAL A 262 14.46 2.32 -11.50
CA VAL A 262 13.19 2.06 -10.79
C VAL A 262 12.76 0.60 -10.90
N ALA A 263 12.78 0.05 -12.12
CA ALA A 263 12.28 -1.30 -12.38
C ALA A 263 13.06 -2.37 -11.61
N ASN A 264 12.33 -3.30 -10.99
CA ASN A 264 12.87 -4.41 -10.20
C ASN A 264 13.56 -4.02 -8.88
N TYR A 265 13.39 -2.79 -8.42
CA TYR A 265 13.82 -2.35 -7.09
C TYR A 265 12.60 -2.04 -6.23
N GLU A 266 12.71 -2.32 -4.93
CA GLU A 266 11.64 -2.08 -3.96
C GLU A 266 12.08 -1.05 -2.92
N GLN A 267 11.19 -0.08 -2.65
CA GLN A 267 11.34 0.90 -1.58
C GLN A 267 10.68 0.38 -0.31
N LYS A 268 11.48 0.13 0.70
CA LYS A 268 11.03 -0.29 2.04
C LYS A 268 10.97 0.88 3.00
N ILE A 269 10.25 0.69 4.10
CA ILE A 269 10.29 1.65 5.21
C ILE A 269 11.71 1.69 5.78
N PRO A 270 12.32 2.88 5.93
CA PRO A 270 13.59 3.03 6.64
C PRO A 270 13.49 2.46 8.06
N VAL A 271 14.48 1.67 8.47
CA VAL A 271 14.45 1.00 9.79
C VAL A 271 14.39 2.01 10.94
N GLU A 272 15.00 3.18 10.76
CA GLU A 272 14.96 4.30 11.72
C GLU A 272 13.57 4.92 11.89
N TRP A 273 12.62 4.59 11.02
CA TRP A 273 11.21 5.00 11.12
C TRP A 273 10.34 3.96 11.85
N ILE A 274 10.94 2.90 12.33
CA ILE A 274 10.31 1.87 13.16
C ILE A 274 10.90 2.01 14.57
N ASN A 275 10.08 1.82 15.61
CA ASN A 275 10.56 1.92 16.98
C ASN A 275 11.57 0.80 17.31
N GLU A 276 12.37 0.99 18.36
CA GLU A 276 13.42 0.03 18.75
C GLU A 276 12.86 -1.37 19.09
N GLU A 277 11.63 -1.43 19.58
CA GLU A 277 10.95 -2.70 19.88
C GLU A 277 10.43 -3.40 18.65
N GLY A 278 10.36 -2.74 17.47
CA GLY A 278 9.87 -3.32 16.20
C GLY A 278 8.39 -3.61 16.18
N ASN A 279 7.60 -2.96 17.04
CA ASN A 279 6.16 -3.17 17.18
C ASN A 279 5.32 -1.90 17.07
N ASP A 280 5.92 -0.81 16.57
CA ASP A 280 5.26 0.47 16.30
C ASP A 280 6.12 1.32 15.34
N ILE A 281 5.57 2.44 14.89
CA ILE A 281 6.23 3.42 14.03
C ILE A 281 6.71 4.63 14.84
N THR A 282 7.69 5.36 14.30
CA THR A 282 8.16 6.63 14.87
C THR A 282 7.28 7.79 14.42
N GLN A 283 7.49 8.95 15.05
CA GLN A 283 6.80 10.19 14.69
C GLN A 283 7.15 10.66 13.28
N GLU A 284 8.35 10.42 12.80
CA GLU A 284 8.81 10.78 11.47
C GLU A 284 7.99 10.05 10.39
N LEU A 285 7.71 8.74 10.58
CA LEU A 285 6.88 7.99 9.66
C LEU A 285 5.42 8.48 9.70
N TYR A 286 4.89 8.79 10.90
CA TYR A 286 3.56 9.39 11.02
C TYR A 286 3.47 10.71 10.24
N GLU A 287 4.44 11.60 10.38
CA GLU A 287 4.49 12.89 9.67
C GLU A 287 4.64 12.74 8.15
N TYR A 288 5.35 11.71 7.71
CA TYR A 288 5.42 11.35 6.28
C TYR A 288 4.06 10.92 5.74
N LEU A 289 3.33 10.07 6.48
CA LEU A 289 2.06 9.49 6.06
C LEU A 289 0.88 10.48 6.12
N TYR A 290 0.87 11.35 7.13
CA TYR A 290 -0.28 12.19 7.46
C TYR A 290 -0.79 13.06 6.30
N PRO A 291 0.02 13.79 5.53
CA PRO A 291 -0.46 14.64 4.45
C PRO A 291 -1.06 13.85 3.26
N LEU A 292 -0.67 12.59 3.08
CA LEU A 292 -1.10 11.76 1.96
C LEU A 292 -2.57 11.33 2.05
N ILE A 293 -3.16 11.32 3.24
CA ILE A 293 -4.56 10.94 3.45
C ILE A 293 -5.53 12.13 3.48
N GLN A 294 -5.05 13.35 3.23
CA GLN A 294 -5.82 14.56 3.48
C GLN A 294 -6.83 14.89 2.38
N GLY A 295 -7.87 15.58 2.81
CA GLY A 295 -8.93 16.11 1.97
C GLY A 295 -10.00 15.09 1.59
N GLU A 296 -11.22 15.63 1.36
CA GLU A 296 -12.41 14.84 1.08
C GLU A 296 -12.74 14.88 -0.42
N VAL A 297 -13.18 13.73 -0.94
CA VAL A 297 -13.64 13.58 -2.32
C VAL A 297 -15.16 13.55 -2.33
N HIS A 298 -15.76 14.30 -3.26
CA HIS A 298 -17.20 14.22 -3.47
C HIS A 298 -17.54 12.88 -4.14
N VAL A 299 -18.21 12.01 -3.41
CA VAL A 299 -18.69 10.72 -3.92
C VAL A 299 -20.12 10.90 -4.43
N THR A 300 -20.35 10.59 -5.70
CA THR A 300 -21.71 10.55 -6.26
C THR A 300 -22.38 9.24 -5.87
N TYR A 301 -23.60 9.34 -5.34
CA TYR A 301 -24.45 8.17 -5.02
C TYR A 301 -25.59 8.04 -6.01
N LYS A 302 -25.91 6.81 -6.37
CA LYS A 302 -27.11 6.44 -7.13
C LYS A 302 -27.81 5.31 -6.40
N ASP A 303 -29.07 5.48 -6.10
CA ASP A 303 -29.90 4.49 -5.40
C ASP A 303 -29.29 4.05 -4.04
N GLY A 304 -28.63 4.97 -3.33
CA GLY A 304 -28.02 4.72 -2.04
C GLY A 304 -26.61 4.06 -2.08
N ILE A 305 -26.05 3.80 -3.25
CA ILE A 305 -24.76 3.15 -3.44
C ILE A 305 -23.79 4.09 -4.17
N PRO A 306 -22.49 4.12 -3.82
CA PRO A 306 -21.49 4.88 -4.58
C PRO A 306 -21.52 4.51 -6.06
N SER A 307 -21.62 5.53 -6.92
CA SER A 307 -21.70 5.34 -8.37
C SER A 307 -20.31 5.23 -8.98
N TYR A 308 -20.01 4.09 -9.56
CA TYR A 308 -18.77 3.85 -10.31
C TYR A 308 -18.96 4.18 -11.80
N TYR A 309 -17.92 4.76 -12.40
CA TYR A 309 -17.89 4.93 -13.84
C TYR A 309 -17.83 3.56 -14.54
N SER A 310 -18.66 3.36 -15.56
CA SER A 310 -18.69 2.12 -16.35
C SER A 310 -18.19 2.38 -17.76
N CYS A 311 -17.17 1.64 -18.19
CA CYS A 311 -16.64 1.65 -19.54
C CYS A 311 -17.45 0.82 -20.54
N LYS A 312 -18.65 0.33 -20.16
CA LYS A 312 -19.52 -0.51 -21.04
C LYS A 312 -19.88 0.12 -22.39
N HIS A 313 -19.72 1.43 -22.53
CA HIS A 313 -19.94 2.11 -23.80
C HIS A 313 -18.76 2.02 -24.78
N LEU A 314 -17.61 1.48 -24.34
CA LEU A 314 -16.42 1.28 -25.16
C LEU A 314 -16.35 -0.14 -25.76
N GLU A 315 -17.29 -1.02 -25.39
CA GLU A 315 -17.37 -2.41 -25.87
C GLU A 315 -18.25 -2.58 -27.14
N LYS A 316 -18.45 -1.50 -27.92
CA LYS A 316 -19.20 -1.56 -29.18
C LYS A 316 -18.28 -1.40 -30.38
#